data_b177495e363790416fd1c73c3bc2f8a3
#
_entry.id   b177495e363790416fd1c73c3bc2f8a3
#
_cell.length_a   1.000
_cell.length_b   1.000
_cell.length_c   1.000
_cell.angle_alpha   90.00
_cell.angle_beta   90.00
_cell.angle_gamma   90.00
#
_symmetry.space_group_name_H-M   'P 1'
#
loop_
_entity.id
_entity.type
_entity.pdbx_description
1 polymer ?
#
loop_
_entity_poly.entity_id
_entity_poly.type
_entity_poly.pdbx_seq_one_letter_code
_entity_poly.pdbx_strand_id
1 'polypeptide(L)'
;MIHVIEVLETKVNAITCPKTGKQLEYRHLIQYPTTKAVWNPAMATEVDRLLDTETTRLLKKKNIPLGETAVYTRLVVDLRPNKAVHERLRMCMGGDIMESVMETTTRTADLTTCKLHINGVVSTPGAIFTGGYVKDFYLNTPLKKKRYGKVRAKYIPEETIKKHQLEQYIEDDG
;
A
#
# COMPACT_ATOMS: atom_id res chain seq x y z
N MET A 1 3.80 15.99 -28.58
CA MET A 1 4.51 16.75 -27.51
C MET A 1 4.66 15.82 -26.33
N ILE A 2 5.87 15.32 -26.08
CA ILE A 2 6.15 14.36 -24.99
C ILE A 2 6.21 15.18 -23.71
N HIS A 3 5.22 14.99 -22.83
CA HIS A 3 5.25 15.60 -21.50
C HIS A 3 5.99 14.65 -20.56
N VAL A 4 7.27 14.90 -20.35
CA VAL A 4 8.02 14.28 -19.26
C VAL A 4 7.49 14.90 -17.97
N ILE A 5 6.90 14.11 -17.12
CA ILE A 5 6.53 14.53 -15.77
C ILE A 5 7.79 14.40 -14.93
N GLU A 6 8.53 15.48 -14.78
CA GLU A 6 9.62 15.56 -13.81
C GLU A 6 9.01 15.75 -12.43
N VAL A 7 9.15 14.74 -11.59
CA VAL A 7 8.62 14.76 -10.22
C VAL A 7 9.71 15.30 -9.32
N LEU A 8 9.60 16.56 -8.92
CA LEU A 8 10.63 17.26 -8.13
C LEU A 8 10.44 17.16 -6.62
N GLU A 9 9.24 16.85 -6.11
CA GLU A 9 8.99 16.75 -4.67
C GLU A 9 7.96 15.69 -4.34
N THR A 10 8.29 14.81 -3.41
CA THR A 10 7.34 13.89 -2.77
C THR A 10 6.88 14.48 -1.45
N LYS A 11 5.69 15.02 -1.40
CA LYS A 11 4.97 15.21 -0.13
C LYS A 11 4.36 13.88 0.27
N VAL A 12 4.47 13.55 1.54
CA VAL A 12 4.07 12.26 2.16
C VAL A 12 2.95 11.54 1.39
N ASN A 13 3.31 10.43 0.72
CA ASN A 13 2.39 9.55 -0.01
C ASN A 13 1.69 10.12 -1.25
N ALA A 14 2.17 11.21 -1.85
CA ALA A 14 1.58 11.74 -3.06
C ALA A 14 2.62 12.30 -4.02
N ILE A 15 2.43 12.03 -5.29
CA ILE A 15 3.22 12.61 -6.38
C ILE A 15 2.57 13.93 -6.77
N THR A 16 3.35 15.00 -6.79
CA THR A 16 2.85 16.31 -7.17
C THR A 16 3.15 16.59 -8.64
N CYS A 17 2.15 17.05 -9.39
CA CYS A 17 2.34 17.50 -10.75
C CYS A 17 3.17 18.79 -10.75
N PRO A 18 4.35 18.84 -11.40
CA PRO A 18 5.22 20.00 -11.36
C PRO A 18 4.60 21.25 -12.04
N LYS A 19 3.70 21.02 -13.01
CA LYS A 19 3.03 22.12 -13.72
C LYS A 19 1.87 22.75 -12.95
N THR A 20 1.13 21.95 -12.18
CA THR A 20 -0.13 22.41 -11.57
C THR A 20 -0.09 22.41 -10.05
N GLY A 21 0.94 21.85 -9.40
CA GLY A 21 1.03 21.66 -7.96
C GLY A 21 -0.01 20.68 -7.39
N LYS A 22 -0.84 20.05 -8.25
CA LYS A 22 -1.86 19.10 -7.80
C LYS A 22 -1.26 17.75 -7.48
N GLN A 23 -1.78 17.12 -6.44
CA GLN A 23 -1.43 15.74 -6.10
C GLN A 23 -1.99 14.78 -7.15
N LEU A 24 -1.14 13.87 -7.62
CA LEU A 24 -1.48 12.84 -8.58
C LEU A 24 -1.72 11.52 -7.85
N GLU A 25 -2.85 10.89 -8.14
CA GLU A 25 -3.16 9.54 -7.74
C GLU A 25 -2.82 8.57 -8.86
N TYR A 26 -2.76 7.26 -8.57
CA TYR A 26 -2.49 6.23 -9.57
C TYR A 26 -3.37 6.35 -10.81
N ARG A 27 -4.67 6.65 -10.64
CA ARG A 27 -5.62 6.85 -11.75
C ARG A 27 -5.22 7.95 -12.73
N HIS A 28 -4.48 8.97 -12.29
CA HIS A 28 -3.97 10.04 -13.14
C HIS A 28 -2.70 9.61 -13.87
N LEU A 29 -1.86 8.82 -13.21
CA LEU A 29 -0.58 8.35 -13.74
C LEU A 29 -0.75 7.33 -14.88
N ILE A 30 -1.82 6.54 -14.87
CA ILE A 30 -2.10 5.55 -15.93
C ILE A 30 -2.87 6.12 -17.13
N GLN A 31 -3.22 7.40 -17.14
CA GLN A 31 -3.93 8.02 -18.26
C GLN A 31 -3.04 8.20 -19.50
N TYR A 32 -1.74 8.37 -19.30
CA TYR A 32 -0.80 8.59 -20.38
C TYR A 32 0.09 7.34 -20.58
N PRO A 33 0.33 6.91 -21.84
CA PRO A 33 1.12 5.69 -22.12
C PRO A 33 2.50 5.68 -21.47
N THR A 34 3.19 6.83 -21.47
CA THR A 34 4.54 6.97 -20.89
C THR A 34 4.57 6.73 -19.38
N THR A 35 3.68 7.37 -18.64
CA THR A 35 3.60 7.19 -17.18
C THR A 35 2.96 5.86 -16.81
N LYS A 36 2.00 5.36 -17.61
CA LYS A 36 1.42 4.03 -17.45
C LYS A 36 2.48 2.94 -17.52
N ALA A 37 3.41 3.01 -18.49
CA ALA A 37 4.50 2.05 -18.64
C ALA A 37 5.42 2.01 -17.39
N VAL A 38 5.60 3.15 -16.73
CA VAL A 38 6.41 3.26 -15.51
C VAL A 38 5.66 2.73 -14.27
N TRP A 39 4.35 2.98 -14.16
CA TRP A 39 3.58 2.67 -12.94
C TRP A 39 2.88 1.31 -12.96
N ASN A 40 2.66 0.71 -14.13
CA ASN A 40 2.10 -0.64 -14.22
C ASN A 40 2.95 -1.70 -13.50
N PRO A 41 4.30 -1.72 -13.61
CA PRO A 41 5.13 -2.64 -12.85
C PRO A 41 4.97 -2.50 -11.33
N ALA A 42 4.79 -1.27 -10.82
CA ALA A 42 4.56 -1.03 -9.40
C ALA A 42 3.22 -1.62 -8.93
N MET A 43 2.17 -1.52 -9.75
CA MET A 43 0.87 -2.15 -9.48
C MET A 43 0.97 -3.68 -9.53
N ALA A 44 1.63 -4.23 -10.54
CA ALA A 44 1.87 -5.67 -10.66
C ALA A 44 2.59 -6.22 -9.42
N THR A 45 3.68 -5.56 -9.02
CA THR A 45 4.46 -5.94 -7.82
C THR A 45 3.62 -5.93 -6.55
N GLU A 46 2.71 -4.97 -6.38
CA GLU A 46 1.86 -4.91 -5.21
C GLU A 46 0.80 -6.02 -5.21
N VAL A 47 0.19 -6.30 -6.38
CA VAL A 47 -0.78 -7.41 -6.52
C VAL A 47 -0.09 -8.75 -6.27
N ASP A 48 1.07 -8.98 -6.90
CA ASP A 48 1.88 -10.18 -6.71
C ASP A 48 2.19 -10.38 -5.22
N ARG A 49 2.68 -9.34 -4.56
CA ARG A 49 3.03 -9.38 -3.14
C ARG A 49 1.85 -9.79 -2.25
N LEU A 50 0.64 -9.27 -2.53
CA LEU A 50 -0.54 -9.57 -1.72
C LEU A 50 -1.08 -10.98 -1.96
N LEU A 51 -0.97 -11.49 -3.19
CA LEU A 51 -1.46 -12.82 -3.55
C LEU A 51 -0.45 -13.91 -3.22
N ASP A 52 0.83 -13.71 -3.53
CA ASP A 52 1.89 -14.70 -3.32
C ASP A 52 2.17 -14.94 -1.83
N THR A 53 1.95 -13.94 -0.97
CA THR A 53 2.06 -14.09 0.50
C THR A 53 0.80 -14.66 1.15
N GLU A 54 -0.22 -15.00 0.38
CA GLU A 54 -1.53 -15.48 0.87
C GLU A 54 -2.24 -14.55 1.87
N THR A 55 -1.78 -13.31 1.99
CA THR A 55 -2.41 -12.32 2.88
C THR A 55 -3.77 -11.86 2.37
N THR A 56 -3.98 -12.02 1.07
CA THR A 56 -5.23 -11.66 0.39
C THR A 56 -5.69 -12.83 -0.47
N ARG A 57 -6.98 -13.12 -0.42
CA ARG A 57 -7.63 -14.10 -1.30
C ARG A 57 -8.72 -13.43 -2.10
N LEU A 58 -8.79 -13.77 -3.37
CA LEU A 58 -9.83 -13.27 -4.26
C LEU A 58 -11.13 -14.07 -4.08
N LEU A 59 -12.24 -13.40 -4.13
CA LEU A 59 -13.55 -14.03 -4.09
C LEU A 59 -14.57 -13.23 -4.90
N LYS A 60 -15.59 -13.91 -5.38
CA LYS A 60 -16.72 -13.26 -6.04
C LYS A 60 -17.59 -12.55 -4.99
N LYS A 61 -18.20 -11.43 -5.34
CA LYS A 61 -19.07 -10.63 -4.47
C LYS A 61 -20.16 -11.45 -3.79
N LYS A 62 -20.76 -12.39 -4.52
CA LYS A 62 -21.77 -13.33 -3.99
C LYS A 62 -21.29 -14.23 -2.85
N ASN A 63 -19.97 -14.38 -2.71
CA ASN A 63 -19.36 -15.21 -1.67
C ASN A 63 -18.97 -14.38 -0.42
N ILE A 64 -19.26 -13.08 -0.41
CA ILE A 64 -19.10 -12.25 0.80
C ILE A 64 -20.24 -12.65 1.76
N PRO A 65 -19.91 -12.99 3.03
CA PRO A 65 -20.94 -13.37 3.99
C PRO A 65 -22.01 -12.30 4.19
N LEU A 66 -23.23 -12.73 4.45
CA LEU A 66 -24.33 -11.82 4.74
C LEU A 66 -23.99 -10.95 5.97
N GLY A 67 -24.22 -9.65 5.85
CA GLY A 67 -23.87 -8.67 6.89
C GLY A 67 -22.45 -8.10 6.80
N GLU A 68 -21.57 -8.64 5.94
CA GLU A 68 -20.27 -8.05 5.65
C GLU A 68 -20.34 -7.17 4.40
N THR A 69 -19.58 -6.08 4.41
CA THR A 69 -19.52 -5.13 3.29
C THR A 69 -18.09 -4.99 2.78
N ALA A 70 -17.92 -5.01 1.46
CA ALA A 70 -16.64 -4.73 0.85
C ALA A 70 -16.38 -3.21 0.84
N VAL A 71 -15.28 -2.79 1.45
CA VAL A 71 -14.84 -1.40 1.45
C VAL A 71 -14.03 -1.10 0.19
N TYR A 72 -13.91 0.17 -0.16
CA TYR A 72 -13.08 0.58 -1.29
C TYR A 72 -11.59 0.35 -0.99
N THR A 73 -10.83 0.15 -2.06
CA THR A 73 -9.36 0.10 -1.99
C THR A 73 -8.77 1.40 -2.51
N ARG A 74 -7.92 2.04 -1.72
CA ARG A 74 -7.17 3.22 -2.10
C ARG A 74 -5.79 2.81 -2.60
N LEU A 75 -5.41 3.31 -3.78
CA LEU A 75 -4.10 3.09 -4.38
C LEU A 75 -3.21 4.28 -4.05
N VAL A 76 -2.27 4.06 -3.15
CA VAL A 76 -1.33 5.09 -2.69
C VAL A 76 -0.02 4.93 -3.47
N VAL A 77 0.41 6.00 -4.12
CA VAL A 77 1.64 6.06 -4.92
C VAL A 77 2.70 6.89 -4.21
N ASP A 78 3.94 6.44 -4.30
CA ASP A 78 5.09 7.06 -3.64
C ASP A 78 6.37 6.86 -4.47
N LEU A 79 7.30 7.80 -4.39
CA LEU A 79 8.62 7.70 -5.00
C LEU A 79 9.69 7.52 -3.91
N ARG A 80 10.58 6.58 -4.13
CA ARG A 80 11.68 6.25 -3.23
C ARG A 80 13.03 6.42 -3.93
N PRO A 81 13.56 7.66 -4.00
CA PRO A 81 14.75 7.96 -4.80
C PRO A 81 16.00 7.15 -4.39
N ASN A 82 16.04 6.68 -3.14
CA ASN A 82 17.17 5.91 -2.60
C ASN A 82 17.01 4.38 -2.75
N LYS A 83 16.08 3.90 -3.58
CA LYS A 83 15.86 2.47 -3.85
C LYS A 83 16.08 2.17 -5.33
N ALA A 84 16.50 0.93 -5.65
CA ALA A 84 16.69 0.48 -7.03
C ALA A 84 15.41 0.59 -7.87
N VAL A 85 14.25 0.34 -7.27
CA VAL A 85 12.94 0.61 -7.85
C VAL A 85 12.36 1.82 -7.14
N HIS A 86 12.21 2.91 -7.86
CA HIS A 86 11.79 4.19 -7.31
C HIS A 86 10.29 4.22 -7.06
N GLU A 87 9.52 3.73 -8.00
CA GLU A 87 8.06 3.74 -7.96
C GLU A 87 7.55 2.70 -6.96
N ARG A 88 6.66 3.16 -6.11
CA ARG A 88 5.98 2.30 -5.14
C ARG A 88 4.49 2.55 -5.19
N LEU A 89 3.74 1.47 -5.22
CA LEU A 89 2.29 1.49 -5.03
C LEU A 89 1.94 0.64 -3.81
N ARG A 90 0.93 1.07 -3.07
CA ARG A 90 0.32 0.31 -1.97
C ARG A 90 -1.18 0.26 -2.13
N MET A 91 -1.76 -0.90 -1.93
CA MET A 91 -3.19 -1.08 -1.78
C MET A 91 -3.57 -0.95 -0.30
N CYS A 92 -4.36 0.07 0.02
CA CYS A 92 -4.86 0.31 1.37
C CYS A 92 -6.39 0.19 1.38
N MET A 93 -6.94 -0.56 2.32
CA MET A 93 -8.39 -0.63 2.50
C MET A 93 -8.90 0.65 3.16
N GLY A 94 -10.11 1.10 2.80
CA GLY A 94 -10.78 2.26 3.37
C GLY A 94 -11.16 2.05 4.84
N GLY A 95 -10.20 2.31 5.73
CA GLY A 95 -10.38 2.10 7.17
C GLY A 95 -11.34 3.08 7.82
N ASP A 96 -11.65 4.19 7.17
CA ASP A 96 -12.60 5.23 7.60
C ASP A 96 -14.05 4.74 7.68
N ILE A 97 -14.40 3.71 6.90
CA ILE A 97 -15.73 3.11 6.88
C ILE A 97 -15.75 1.70 7.48
N MET A 98 -14.63 1.22 8.01
CA MET A 98 -14.56 -0.07 8.69
C MET A 98 -14.85 0.11 10.18
N GLU A 99 -15.82 -0.63 10.69
CA GLU A 99 -16.04 -0.72 12.10
C GLU A 99 -14.84 -1.37 12.80
N SER A 100 -14.18 -0.65 13.68
CA SER A 100 -13.07 -1.17 14.46
C SER A 100 -13.58 -1.83 15.73
N VAL A 101 -13.30 -3.11 15.90
CA VAL A 101 -13.65 -3.89 17.09
C VAL A 101 -12.58 -3.74 18.19
N MET A 102 -11.46 -3.09 17.87
CA MET A 102 -10.30 -2.96 18.75
C MET A 102 -9.71 -1.57 18.66
N GLU A 103 -9.01 -1.17 19.71
CA GLU A 103 -8.17 0.02 19.67
C GLU A 103 -7.11 -0.14 18.55
N THR A 104 -7.13 0.77 17.58
CA THR A 104 -6.23 0.76 16.41
C THR A 104 -5.02 1.65 16.59
N THR A 105 -4.94 2.38 17.69
CA THR A 105 -3.83 3.28 18.00
C THR A 105 -2.69 2.53 18.67
N THR A 106 -1.51 2.60 18.06
CA THR A 106 -0.26 2.18 18.72
C THR A 106 0.46 3.42 19.20
N ARG A 107 0.70 3.51 20.49
CA ARG A 107 1.49 4.61 21.05
C ARG A 107 2.95 4.46 20.56
N THR A 108 3.49 5.51 19.99
CA THR A 108 4.93 5.63 19.78
C THR A 108 5.59 5.93 21.12
N ALA A 109 6.83 5.46 21.32
CA ALA A 109 7.59 5.78 22.51
C ALA A 109 7.72 7.31 22.65
N ASP A 110 7.38 7.83 23.81
CA ASP A 110 7.56 9.25 24.11
C ASP A 110 9.05 9.59 24.29
N LEU A 111 9.38 10.87 24.28
CA LEU A 111 10.74 11.35 24.38
C LEU A 111 11.41 10.92 25.70
N THR A 112 10.65 10.85 26.79
CA THR A 112 11.17 10.42 28.10
C THR A 112 11.57 8.95 28.07
N THR A 113 10.73 8.09 27.52
CA THR A 113 11.02 6.67 27.30
C THR A 113 12.28 6.50 26.47
N CYS A 114 12.41 7.24 25.35
CA CYS A 114 13.62 7.20 24.52
C CYS A 114 14.87 7.62 25.27
N LYS A 115 14.80 8.72 26.05
CA LYS A 115 15.91 9.20 26.86
C LYS A 115 16.32 8.21 27.95
N LEU A 116 15.36 7.61 28.64
CA LEU A 116 15.63 6.59 29.65
C LEU A 116 16.31 5.36 29.04
N HIS A 117 15.84 4.94 27.88
CA HIS A 117 16.44 3.80 27.16
C HIS A 117 17.89 4.07 26.76
N ILE A 118 18.16 5.22 26.14
CA ILE A 118 19.51 5.64 25.75
C ILE A 118 20.41 5.79 26.99
N ASN A 119 19.92 6.43 28.06
CA ASN A 119 20.67 6.59 29.31
C ASN A 119 21.03 5.24 29.93
N GLY A 120 20.08 4.29 29.94
CA GLY A 120 20.34 2.92 30.41
C GLY A 120 21.47 2.24 29.65
N VAL A 121 21.50 2.40 28.32
CA VAL A 121 22.58 1.85 27.48
C VAL A 121 23.92 2.51 27.79
N VAL A 122 23.97 3.85 27.87
CA VAL A 122 25.19 4.59 28.12
C VAL A 122 25.73 4.33 29.54
N SER A 123 24.86 4.11 30.50
CA SER A 123 25.24 3.87 31.92
C SER A 123 25.57 2.42 32.24
N THR A 124 25.39 1.49 31.33
CA THR A 124 25.60 0.07 31.57
C THR A 124 26.81 -0.44 30.77
N PRO A 125 27.90 -0.84 31.41
CA PRO A 125 29.06 -1.40 30.71
C PRO A 125 28.66 -2.60 29.84
N GLY A 126 29.09 -2.58 28.57
CA GLY A 126 28.83 -3.64 27.61
C GLY A 126 27.40 -3.66 27.04
N ALA A 127 26.53 -2.74 27.40
CA ALA A 127 25.19 -2.62 26.78
C ALA A 127 25.31 -2.10 25.35
N ILE A 128 24.47 -2.67 24.48
CA ILE A 128 24.42 -2.31 23.06
C ILE A 128 22.98 -1.86 22.74
N PHE A 129 22.85 -0.72 22.06
CA PHE A 129 21.59 -0.29 21.49
C PHE A 129 21.41 -0.95 20.12
N THR A 130 20.32 -1.69 19.95
CA THR A 130 19.97 -2.29 18.65
C THR A 130 18.57 -1.87 18.25
N GLY A 131 18.39 -1.57 16.97
CA GLY A 131 17.11 -1.31 16.36
C GLY A 131 16.86 -2.23 15.17
N GLY A 132 15.64 -2.64 14.96
CA GLY A 132 15.28 -3.51 13.85
C GLY A 132 13.98 -3.07 13.18
N TYR A 133 13.86 -3.38 11.90
CA TYR A 133 12.62 -3.25 11.13
C TYR A 133 12.17 -4.63 10.66
N VAL A 134 10.95 -5.01 11.02
CA VAL A 134 10.36 -6.25 10.53
C VAL A 134 9.65 -5.97 9.20
N LYS A 135 10.24 -6.49 8.12
CA LYS A 135 9.66 -6.35 6.77
C LYS A 135 8.29 -7.02 6.73
N ASP A 136 7.33 -6.33 6.15
CA ASP A 136 5.96 -6.81 5.94
C ASP A 136 5.26 -7.32 7.22
N PHE A 137 5.59 -6.72 8.38
CA PHE A 137 5.08 -7.13 9.70
C PHE A 137 3.55 -7.31 9.72
N TYR A 138 2.81 -6.33 9.19
CA TYR A 138 1.34 -6.41 9.19
C TYR A 138 0.79 -7.49 8.24
N LEU A 139 1.49 -7.79 7.15
CA LEU A 139 1.07 -8.84 6.21
C LEU A 139 1.27 -10.24 6.78
N ASN A 140 2.23 -10.38 7.69
CA ASN A 140 2.51 -11.65 8.38
C ASN A 140 1.67 -11.83 9.66
N THR A 141 0.81 -10.87 9.98
CA THR A 141 -0.04 -10.93 11.18
C THR A 141 -1.49 -11.22 10.75
N PRO A 142 -2.06 -12.38 11.11
CA PRO A 142 -3.42 -12.73 10.72
C PRO A 142 -4.44 -11.80 11.39
N LEU A 143 -5.41 -11.35 10.62
CA LEU A 143 -6.54 -10.59 11.13
C LEU A 143 -7.48 -11.50 11.93
N LYS A 144 -7.91 -11.09 13.12
CA LYS A 144 -8.92 -11.80 13.92
C LYS A 144 -10.26 -11.92 13.18
N LYS A 145 -10.64 -10.88 12.44
CA LYS A 145 -11.84 -10.84 11.62
C LYS A 145 -11.44 -10.56 10.16
N LYS A 146 -11.93 -11.39 9.24
CA LYS A 146 -11.72 -11.15 7.80
C LYS A 146 -12.31 -9.81 7.39
N ARG A 147 -11.64 -9.13 6.48
CA ARG A 147 -12.09 -7.86 5.90
C ARG A 147 -12.14 -8.00 4.39
N TYR A 148 -13.11 -7.34 3.78
CA TYR A 148 -13.37 -7.44 2.35
C TYR A 148 -13.12 -6.09 1.69
N GLY A 149 -12.33 -6.09 0.61
CA GLY A 149 -12.02 -4.91 -0.17
C GLY A 149 -12.37 -5.12 -1.64
N LYS A 150 -12.68 -4.04 -2.33
CA LYS A 150 -12.90 -4.06 -3.78
C LYS A 150 -11.91 -3.13 -4.47
N VAL A 151 -11.35 -3.60 -5.58
CA VAL A 151 -10.46 -2.83 -6.46
C VAL A 151 -11.04 -2.85 -7.87
N ARG A 152 -10.92 -1.75 -8.59
CA ARG A 152 -11.40 -1.68 -9.97
C ARG A 152 -10.45 -2.43 -10.90
N ALA A 153 -10.96 -3.37 -11.68
CA ALA A 153 -10.18 -4.18 -12.60
C ALA A 153 -9.35 -3.35 -13.60
N LYS A 154 -9.87 -2.21 -14.06
CA LYS A 154 -9.18 -1.30 -14.98
C LYS A 154 -7.87 -0.71 -14.45
N TYR A 155 -7.62 -0.81 -13.14
CA TYR A 155 -6.37 -0.37 -12.54
C TYR A 155 -5.29 -1.46 -12.50
N ILE A 156 -5.68 -2.71 -12.71
CA ILE A 156 -4.76 -3.85 -12.71
C ILE A 156 -4.23 -4.06 -14.13
N PRO A 157 -2.91 -4.17 -14.34
CA PRO A 157 -2.35 -4.46 -15.66
C PRO A 157 -2.87 -5.80 -16.21
N GLU A 158 -3.12 -5.85 -17.51
CA GLU A 158 -3.64 -7.06 -18.19
C GLU A 158 -2.77 -8.30 -17.98
N GLU A 159 -1.45 -8.11 -17.98
CA GLU A 159 -0.50 -9.20 -17.73
C GLU A 159 -0.67 -9.79 -16.33
N THR A 160 -0.93 -8.93 -15.32
CA THR A 160 -1.19 -9.34 -13.94
C THR A 160 -2.53 -10.05 -13.83
N ILE A 161 -3.56 -9.56 -14.55
CA ILE A 161 -4.87 -10.21 -14.62
C ILE A 161 -4.72 -11.63 -15.15
N LYS A 162 -4.00 -11.81 -16.27
CA LYS A 162 -3.75 -13.13 -16.86
C LYS A 162 -2.90 -14.04 -15.97
N LYS A 163 -1.83 -13.50 -15.39
CA LYS A 163 -0.91 -14.24 -14.51
C LYS A 163 -1.66 -14.90 -13.33
N HIS A 164 -2.54 -14.17 -12.71
CA HIS A 164 -3.30 -14.62 -11.52
C HIS A 164 -4.71 -15.09 -11.85
N GLN A 165 -5.08 -15.23 -13.14
CA GLN A 165 -6.42 -15.68 -13.59
C GLN A 165 -7.56 -14.87 -12.95
N LEU A 166 -7.38 -13.54 -12.93
CA LEU A 166 -8.31 -12.63 -12.24
C LEU A 166 -9.63 -12.46 -12.97
N GLU A 167 -9.70 -12.79 -14.27
CA GLU A 167 -10.89 -12.63 -15.13
C GLU A 167 -12.15 -13.22 -14.48
N GLN A 168 -12.00 -14.38 -13.82
CA GLN A 168 -13.12 -15.09 -13.19
C GLN A 168 -13.71 -14.36 -11.98
N TYR A 169 -13.04 -13.32 -11.46
CA TYR A 169 -13.47 -12.52 -10.32
C TYR A 169 -13.93 -11.11 -10.71
N ILE A 170 -13.76 -10.72 -11.98
CA ILE A 170 -14.24 -9.44 -12.50
C ILE A 170 -15.75 -9.53 -12.66
N GLU A 171 -16.45 -8.54 -12.13
CA GLU A 171 -17.90 -8.38 -12.24
C GLU A 171 -18.23 -7.14 -13.06
N ASP A 172 -19.46 -7.03 -13.57
CA ASP A 172 -19.89 -6.00 -14.52
C ASP A 172 -19.82 -4.57 -13.97
N ASP A 173 -19.73 -4.42 -12.66
CA ASP A 173 -19.57 -3.12 -12.01
C ASP A 173 -18.08 -2.65 -11.91
N GLY A 174 -17.18 -3.39 -12.54
CA GLY A 174 -15.80 -3.02 -12.80
C GLY A 174 -14.81 -3.07 -11.72
#